data_07916adc5d653004744bd34bc5e30509
#
_entry.id   07916adc5d653004744bd34bc5e30509
#
_cell.length_a   1.000
_cell.length_b   1.000
_cell.length_c   1.000
_cell.angle_alpha   90.00
_cell.angle_beta   90.00
_cell.angle_gamma   90.00
#
_symmetry.space_group_name_H-M   'P 1'
#
loop_
_entity.id
_entity.type
_entity.pdbx_description
1 polymer ?
#
loop_
_entity_poly.entity_id
_entity_poly.type
_entity_poly.pdbx_seq_one_letter_code
_entity_poly.pdbx_strand_id
1 'polypeptide(L)'
;MSEIWRGTWVVAYREMLRFVSERSRIVSSLAFPLLFLVIFGAGFGNVIGALAPGVDFLQFMYPGIVAMTVLTSSLFAGVSVVWDREFGFLREILVAPIGRAGIVLGKAIGASITSLIQVSIMLLLAPVLGVAITPELVLKLIPIVMILSLGLSGLGILIATFMTSQQGFQLVIQLLIFPLIFLAGVFFPVNQAPAWLQAISKINPLTYGVDAIRQVFLGSNPELGVTVFGRTMTMLEEVLVVGGLGFILLAAAVVAFNRQE
;
A
#
# COMPACT_ATOMS: atom_id res chain seq x y z
N MET A 1 26.78 12.02 5.33
CA MET A 1 26.02 10.94 4.66
C MET A 1 25.91 9.67 5.51
N SER A 2 26.98 9.25 6.21
CA SER A 2 26.95 8.04 7.07
C SER A 2 25.98 8.10 8.24
N GLU A 3 25.81 9.25 8.88
CA GLU A 3 24.95 9.42 10.05
C GLU A 3 23.44 9.39 9.73
N ILE A 4 23.03 10.03 8.61
CA ILE A 4 21.63 9.97 8.13
C ILE A 4 21.26 8.53 7.82
N TRP A 5 22.15 7.80 7.15
CA TRP A 5 21.91 6.42 6.75
C TRP A 5 21.81 5.46 7.94
N ARG A 6 22.69 5.65 8.93
CA ARG A 6 22.62 4.89 10.19
C ARG A 6 21.31 5.16 10.95
N GLY A 7 20.92 6.43 11.06
CA GLY A 7 19.67 6.80 11.72
C GLY A 7 18.44 6.23 11.00
N THR A 8 18.39 6.35 9.68
CA THR A 8 17.33 5.76 8.84
C THR A 8 17.19 4.26 9.08
N TRP A 9 18.31 3.52 9.09
CA TRP A 9 18.31 2.08 9.32
C TRP A 9 17.83 1.69 10.71
N VAL A 10 18.29 2.40 11.75
CA VAL A 10 17.86 2.15 13.13
C VAL A 10 16.36 2.34 13.29
N VAL A 11 15.80 3.41 12.71
CA VAL A 11 14.35 3.66 12.74
C VAL A 11 13.59 2.57 11.97
N ALA A 12 14.04 2.20 10.77
CA ALA A 12 13.41 1.15 9.97
C ALA A 12 13.43 -0.20 10.69
N TYR A 13 14.56 -0.56 11.30
CA TYR A 13 14.73 -1.79 12.07
C TYR A 13 13.81 -1.82 13.30
N ARG A 14 13.68 -0.70 14.02
CA ARG A 14 12.76 -0.56 15.16
C ARG A 14 11.31 -0.80 14.75
N GLU A 15 10.86 -0.22 13.63
CA GLU A 15 9.50 -0.40 13.12
C GLU A 15 9.24 -1.87 12.72
N MET A 16 10.21 -2.50 12.07
CA MET A 16 10.13 -3.92 11.71
C MET A 16 10.02 -4.81 12.95
N LEU A 17 10.91 -4.61 13.94
CA LEU A 17 10.89 -5.41 15.18
C LEU A 17 9.58 -5.25 15.92
N ARG A 18 9.06 -4.01 16.02
CA ARG A 18 7.78 -3.73 16.65
C ARG A 18 6.64 -4.49 15.97
N PHE A 19 6.64 -4.56 14.64
CA PHE A 19 5.63 -5.30 13.89
C PHE A 19 5.73 -6.81 14.13
N VAL A 20 6.93 -7.38 14.04
CA VAL A 20 7.14 -8.83 14.18
C VAL A 20 6.89 -9.32 15.63
N SER A 21 7.21 -8.48 16.62
CA SER A 21 7.01 -8.82 18.04
C SER A 21 5.55 -8.81 18.45
N GLU A 22 4.67 -8.10 17.72
CA GLU A 22 3.26 -7.96 18.04
C GLU A 22 2.40 -8.89 17.18
N ARG A 23 2.30 -10.18 17.58
CA ARG A 23 1.55 -11.22 16.81
C ARG A 23 0.10 -10.83 16.52
N SER A 24 -0.57 -10.20 17.49
CA SER A 24 -1.94 -9.71 17.32
C SER A 24 -2.06 -8.72 16.16
N ARG A 25 -1.06 -7.87 15.97
CA ARG A 25 -1.00 -6.89 14.89
C ARG A 25 -0.86 -7.57 13.52
N ILE A 26 -0.04 -8.62 13.42
CA ILE A 26 0.09 -9.40 12.17
C ILE A 26 -1.25 -10.03 11.81
N VAL A 27 -1.90 -10.70 12.77
CA VAL A 27 -3.19 -11.37 12.54
C VAL A 27 -4.27 -10.37 12.18
N SER A 28 -4.42 -9.28 12.93
CA SER A 28 -5.46 -8.27 12.68
C SER A 28 -5.27 -7.54 11.35
N SER A 29 -4.03 -7.29 10.93
CA SER A 29 -3.74 -6.61 9.67
C SER A 29 -4.07 -7.44 8.43
N LEU A 30 -4.03 -8.77 8.55
CA LEU A 30 -4.37 -9.70 7.49
C LEU A 30 -5.84 -10.16 7.55
N ALA A 31 -6.49 -10.04 8.71
CA ALA A 31 -7.85 -10.51 8.91
C ALA A 31 -8.84 -9.86 7.93
N PHE A 32 -8.78 -8.54 7.77
CA PHE A 32 -9.68 -7.81 6.88
C PHE A 32 -9.47 -8.17 5.40
N PRO A 33 -8.25 -8.12 4.82
CA PRO A 33 -7.99 -8.60 3.46
C PRO A 33 -8.43 -10.05 3.22
N LEU A 34 -8.14 -10.95 4.15
CA LEU A 34 -8.51 -12.36 4.03
C LEU A 34 -10.02 -12.57 4.12
N LEU A 35 -10.71 -11.86 5.01
CA LEU A 35 -12.18 -11.91 5.10
C LEU A 35 -12.81 -11.42 3.79
N PHE A 36 -12.31 -10.33 3.22
CA PHE A 36 -12.77 -9.86 1.91
C PHE A 36 -12.60 -10.94 0.84
N LEU A 37 -11.43 -11.58 0.79
CA LEU A 37 -11.15 -12.62 -0.17
C LEU A 37 -12.09 -13.81 -0.03
N VAL A 38 -12.34 -14.25 1.20
CA VAL A 38 -13.24 -15.39 1.48
C VAL A 38 -14.69 -15.03 1.17
N ILE A 39 -15.17 -13.87 1.64
CA ILE A 39 -16.57 -13.46 1.45
C ILE A 39 -16.86 -13.22 -0.05
N PHE A 40 -16.03 -12.47 -0.73
CA PHE A 40 -16.23 -12.16 -2.14
C PHE A 40 -15.87 -13.33 -3.05
N GLY A 41 -14.80 -14.07 -2.76
CA GLY A 41 -14.43 -15.26 -3.53
C GLY A 41 -15.47 -16.38 -3.43
N ALA A 42 -15.88 -16.75 -2.24
CA ALA A 42 -16.87 -17.81 -2.02
C ALA A 42 -18.32 -17.33 -2.30
N GLY A 43 -18.64 -16.08 -1.92
CA GLY A 43 -20.00 -15.54 -2.06
C GLY A 43 -20.37 -15.14 -3.49
N PHE A 44 -19.44 -14.53 -4.23
CA PHE A 44 -19.71 -13.97 -5.56
C PHE A 44 -19.05 -14.75 -6.71
N GLY A 45 -18.11 -15.66 -6.43
CA GLY A 45 -17.41 -16.42 -7.47
C GLY A 45 -18.35 -17.15 -8.43
N ASN A 46 -19.36 -17.83 -7.90
CA ASN A 46 -20.36 -18.54 -8.72
C ASN A 46 -21.29 -17.61 -9.49
N VAL A 47 -21.66 -16.47 -8.91
CA VAL A 47 -22.56 -15.49 -9.53
C VAL A 47 -21.85 -14.79 -10.69
N ILE A 48 -20.60 -14.40 -10.47
CA ILE A 48 -19.81 -13.68 -11.49
C ILE A 48 -19.33 -14.64 -12.58
N GLY A 49 -18.96 -15.89 -12.23
CA GLY A 49 -18.66 -16.93 -13.20
C GLY A 49 -19.83 -17.24 -14.15
N ALA A 50 -21.07 -17.11 -13.68
CA ALA A 50 -22.27 -17.24 -14.51
C ALA A 50 -22.50 -16.04 -15.43
N LEU A 51 -22.11 -14.83 -14.99
CA LEU A 51 -22.27 -13.57 -15.75
C LEU A 51 -21.13 -13.32 -16.75
N ALA A 52 -19.92 -13.80 -16.42
CA ALA A 52 -18.71 -13.64 -17.21
C ALA A 52 -17.98 -14.99 -17.34
N PRO A 53 -18.42 -15.89 -18.24
CA PRO A 53 -17.79 -17.19 -18.43
C PRO A 53 -16.32 -17.04 -18.83
N GLY A 54 -15.43 -17.73 -18.12
CA GLY A 54 -13.98 -17.72 -18.38
C GLY A 54 -13.16 -16.74 -17.54
N VAL A 55 -13.78 -15.93 -16.70
CA VAL A 55 -13.08 -15.06 -15.73
C VAL A 55 -13.16 -15.69 -14.34
N ASP A 56 -12.02 -16.10 -13.81
CA ASP A 56 -11.92 -16.47 -12.40
C ASP A 56 -11.88 -15.19 -11.54
N PHE A 57 -13.02 -14.89 -10.94
CA PHE A 57 -13.19 -13.67 -10.13
C PHE A 57 -12.21 -13.61 -8.96
N LEU A 58 -11.88 -14.73 -8.37
CA LEU A 58 -10.94 -14.80 -7.26
C LEU A 58 -9.53 -14.45 -7.74
N GLN A 59 -9.11 -14.96 -8.88
CA GLN A 59 -7.83 -14.61 -9.48
C GLN A 59 -7.77 -13.14 -9.89
N PHE A 60 -8.88 -12.55 -10.34
CA PHE A 60 -8.97 -11.12 -10.63
C PHE A 60 -8.85 -10.25 -9.37
N MET A 61 -9.53 -10.63 -8.28
CA MET A 61 -9.54 -9.84 -7.04
C MET A 61 -8.24 -9.95 -6.26
N TYR A 62 -7.57 -11.09 -6.30
CA TYR A 62 -6.42 -11.38 -5.46
C TYR A 62 -5.31 -10.30 -5.54
N PRO A 63 -4.85 -9.88 -6.73
CA PRO A 63 -3.88 -8.79 -6.87
C PRO A 63 -4.34 -7.47 -6.23
N GLY A 64 -5.61 -7.15 -6.36
CA GLY A 64 -6.23 -5.97 -5.75
C GLY A 64 -6.21 -6.04 -4.22
N ILE A 65 -6.47 -7.21 -3.64
CA ILE A 65 -6.42 -7.43 -2.19
C ILE A 65 -4.98 -7.37 -1.68
N VAL A 66 -4.00 -7.86 -2.45
CA VAL A 66 -2.58 -7.65 -2.14
C VAL A 66 -2.24 -6.15 -2.09
N ALA A 67 -2.68 -5.37 -3.09
CA ALA A 67 -2.47 -3.92 -3.10
C ALA A 67 -3.18 -3.20 -1.93
N MET A 68 -4.39 -3.65 -1.56
CA MET A 68 -5.13 -3.18 -0.40
C MET A 68 -4.37 -3.43 0.91
N THR A 69 -3.71 -4.59 1.03
CA THR A 69 -2.86 -4.91 2.19
C THR A 69 -1.67 -3.95 2.27
N VAL A 70 -1.02 -3.67 1.13
CA VAL A 70 0.07 -2.69 1.03
C VAL A 70 -0.41 -1.29 1.41
N LEU A 71 -1.58 -0.85 0.89
CA LEU A 71 -2.16 0.46 1.22
C LEU A 71 -2.35 0.61 2.72
N THR A 72 -3.05 -0.33 3.33
CA THR A 72 -3.39 -0.24 4.76
C THR A 72 -2.14 -0.22 5.62
N SER A 73 -1.20 -1.13 5.41
CA SER A 73 0.04 -1.15 6.19
C SER A 73 0.88 0.12 6.01
N SER A 74 0.93 0.65 4.79
CA SER A 74 1.72 1.84 4.47
C SER A 74 1.13 3.11 5.06
N LEU A 75 -0.18 3.32 4.98
CA LEU A 75 -0.85 4.47 5.57
C LEU A 75 -0.71 4.48 7.10
N PHE A 76 -0.79 3.31 7.73
CA PHE A 76 -0.59 3.18 9.17
C PHE A 76 0.86 3.42 9.64
N ALA A 77 1.84 3.60 8.74
CA ALA A 77 3.17 4.07 9.09
C ALA A 77 3.14 5.43 9.84
N GLY A 78 2.15 6.28 9.51
CA GLY A 78 1.94 7.56 10.19
C GLY A 78 1.55 7.43 11.67
N VAL A 79 0.95 6.31 12.10
CA VAL A 79 0.57 6.08 13.50
C VAL A 79 1.77 6.26 14.44
N SER A 80 2.93 5.76 14.06
CA SER A 80 4.13 5.87 14.89
C SER A 80 4.62 7.32 15.05
N VAL A 81 4.33 8.19 14.07
CA VAL A 81 4.63 9.64 14.17
C VAL A 81 3.71 10.31 15.18
N VAL A 82 2.41 10.02 15.10
CA VAL A 82 1.42 10.58 16.03
C VAL A 82 1.67 10.08 17.45
N TRP A 83 2.01 8.80 17.62
CA TRP A 83 2.37 8.22 18.90
C TRP A 83 3.59 8.90 19.53
N ASP A 84 4.68 9.02 18.74
CA ASP A 84 5.90 9.66 19.21
C ASP A 84 5.62 11.12 19.66
N ARG A 85 4.61 11.77 19.07
CA ARG A 85 4.15 13.12 19.47
C ARG A 85 3.28 13.09 20.71
N GLU A 86 2.25 12.26 20.76
CA GLU A 86 1.24 12.20 21.84
C GLU A 86 1.88 11.83 23.18
N PHE A 87 2.87 10.93 23.17
CA PHE A 87 3.61 10.49 24.36
C PHE A 87 4.90 11.29 24.65
N GLY A 88 5.18 12.33 23.87
CA GLY A 88 6.33 13.22 24.08
C GLY A 88 7.68 12.67 23.61
N PHE A 89 7.76 11.45 23.13
CA PHE A 89 9.00 10.84 22.60
C PHE A 89 9.55 11.56 21.38
N LEU A 90 8.71 12.32 20.65
CA LEU A 90 9.17 13.06 19.48
C LEU A 90 10.28 14.07 19.86
N ARG A 91 10.23 14.68 21.03
CA ARG A 91 11.28 15.60 21.52
C ARG A 91 12.62 14.89 21.71
N GLU A 92 12.60 13.68 22.26
CA GLU A 92 13.82 12.87 22.47
C GLU A 92 14.44 12.44 21.14
N ILE A 93 13.59 12.07 20.15
CA ILE A 93 14.04 11.71 18.81
C ILE A 93 14.65 12.93 18.09
N LEU A 94 14.10 14.14 18.29
CA LEU A 94 14.59 15.37 17.65
C LEU A 94 15.91 15.88 18.23
N VAL A 95 16.23 15.52 19.48
CA VAL A 95 17.53 15.84 20.13
C VAL A 95 18.63 14.87 19.71
N ALA A 96 18.26 13.66 19.23
CA ALA A 96 19.23 12.70 18.71
C ALA A 96 19.92 13.25 17.44
N PRO A 97 21.19 12.92 17.18
CA PRO A 97 21.92 13.38 16.01
C PRO A 97 21.46 12.67 14.72
N ILE A 98 20.14 12.60 14.53
CA ILE A 98 19.49 11.99 13.38
C ILE A 98 18.74 13.08 12.61
N GLY A 99 19.09 13.28 11.34
CA GLY A 99 18.37 14.23 10.49
C GLY A 99 16.88 13.88 10.38
N ARG A 100 16.00 14.87 10.45
CA ARG A 100 14.54 14.70 10.35
C ARG A 100 14.12 13.91 9.10
N ALA A 101 14.80 14.13 7.98
CA ALA A 101 14.60 13.33 6.76
C ALA A 101 14.91 11.83 6.99
N GLY A 102 15.94 11.52 7.78
CA GLY A 102 16.30 10.14 8.14
C GLY A 102 15.20 9.44 8.94
N ILE A 103 14.47 10.18 9.79
CA ILE A 103 13.34 9.64 10.56
C ILE A 103 12.19 9.29 9.62
N VAL A 104 11.80 10.21 8.73
CA VAL A 104 10.70 9.99 7.76
C VAL A 104 11.03 8.82 6.83
N LEU A 105 12.26 8.82 6.27
CA LEU A 105 12.71 7.73 5.39
C LEU A 105 12.79 6.40 6.14
N GLY A 106 13.28 6.40 7.39
CA GLY A 106 13.33 5.19 8.21
C GLY A 106 11.94 4.61 8.48
N LYS A 107 10.97 5.44 8.81
CA LYS A 107 9.57 5.01 9.00
C LYS A 107 8.97 4.47 7.69
N ALA A 108 9.22 5.13 6.54
CA ALA A 108 8.74 4.69 5.25
C ALA A 108 9.36 3.34 4.82
N ILE A 109 10.67 3.17 5.01
CA ILE A 109 11.36 1.89 4.74
C ILE A 109 10.85 0.80 5.69
N GLY A 110 10.66 1.10 6.98
CA GLY A 110 10.08 0.16 7.95
C GLY A 110 8.68 -0.30 7.53
N ALA A 111 7.83 0.62 7.07
CA ALA A 111 6.51 0.30 6.52
C ALA A 111 6.61 -0.59 5.27
N SER A 112 7.58 -0.34 4.39
CA SER A 112 7.79 -1.15 3.19
C SER A 112 8.22 -2.58 3.55
N ILE A 113 9.09 -2.75 4.52
CA ILE A 113 9.48 -4.08 5.04
C ILE A 113 8.26 -4.78 5.64
N THR A 114 7.45 -4.07 6.42
CA THR A 114 6.20 -4.61 7.00
C THR A 114 5.23 -5.04 5.92
N SER A 115 5.04 -4.22 4.88
CA SER A 115 4.19 -4.56 3.73
C SER A 115 4.70 -5.80 2.99
N LEU A 116 6.03 -5.93 2.80
CA LEU A 116 6.62 -7.11 2.19
C LEU A 116 6.37 -8.38 3.03
N ILE A 117 6.49 -8.31 4.35
CA ILE A 117 6.18 -9.44 5.24
C ILE A 117 4.71 -9.84 5.08
N GLN A 118 3.79 -8.90 5.09
CA GLN A 118 2.35 -9.17 4.92
C GLN A 118 2.04 -9.75 3.54
N VAL A 119 2.60 -9.18 2.47
CA VAL A 119 2.44 -9.71 1.11
C VAL A 119 3.04 -11.10 0.99
N SER A 120 4.18 -11.38 1.62
CA SER A 120 4.76 -12.74 1.66
C SER A 120 3.82 -13.74 2.33
N ILE A 121 3.17 -13.36 3.44
CA ILE A 121 2.17 -14.21 4.08
C ILE A 121 0.96 -14.43 3.16
N MET A 122 0.49 -13.38 2.47
CA MET A 122 -0.58 -13.52 1.47
C MET A 122 -0.17 -14.46 0.35
N LEU A 123 1.06 -14.35 -0.18
CA LEU A 123 1.57 -15.26 -1.21
C LEU A 123 1.61 -16.73 -0.74
N LEU A 124 1.97 -16.99 0.51
CA LEU A 124 1.94 -18.34 1.07
C LEU A 124 0.53 -18.94 1.09
N LEU A 125 -0.50 -18.12 1.20
CA LEU A 125 -1.90 -18.52 1.18
C LEU A 125 -2.48 -18.63 -0.25
N ALA A 126 -1.85 -18.01 -1.24
CA ALA A 126 -2.34 -17.96 -2.62
C ALA A 126 -2.60 -19.32 -3.26
N PRO A 127 -1.74 -20.36 -3.09
CA PRO A 127 -2.00 -21.69 -3.66
C PRO A 127 -3.27 -22.35 -3.11
N VAL A 128 -3.63 -22.09 -1.87
CA VAL A 128 -4.87 -22.60 -1.24
C VAL A 128 -6.10 -22.04 -1.95
N LEU A 129 -5.95 -20.87 -2.57
CA LEU A 129 -6.99 -20.13 -3.29
C LEU A 129 -6.94 -20.36 -4.81
N GLY A 130 -6.12 -21.32 -5.26
CA GLY A 130 -5.97 -21.64 -6.68
C GLY A 130 -5.14 -20.62 -7.48
N VAL A 131 -4.46 -19.70 -6.82
CA VAL A 131 -3.57 -18.72 -7.47
C VAL A 131 -2.17 -19.31 -7.58
N ALA A 132 -1.69 -19.50 -8.83
CA ALA A 132 -0.36 -20.04 -9.08
C ALA A 132 0.74 -19.00 -8.72
N ILE A 133 1.76 -19.45 -7.98
CA ILE A 133 2.92 -18.62 -7.66
C ILE A 133 4.14 -19.16 -8.41
N THR A 134 4.81 -18.29 -9.15
CA THR A 134 6.07 -18.59 -9.80
C THR A 134 7.19 -17.74 -9.18
N PRO A 135 8.45 -18.21 -9.22
CA PRO A 135 9.58 -17.38 -8.76
C PRO A 135 9.69 -16.05 -9.51
N GLU A 136 9.32 -16.03 -10.81
CA GLU A 136 9.29 -14.82 -11.62
C GLU A 136 8.25 -13.81 -11.10
N LEU A 137 7.06 -14.28 -10.72
CA LEU A 137 6.01 -13.46 -10.12
C LEU A 137 6.53 -12.79 -8.85
N VAL A 138 7.14 -13.55 -7.96
CA VAL A 138 7.69 -13.02 -6.69
C VAL A 138 8.76 -11.97 -6.95
N LEU A 139 9.67 -12.23 -7.90
CA LEU A 139 10.76 -11.30 -8.24
C LEU A 139 10.23 -9.97 -8.80
N LYS A 140 9.17 -10.00 -9.61
CA LYS A 140 8.51 -8.79 -10.15
C LYS A 140 7.68 -8.07 -9.10
N LEU A 141 7.04 -8.80 -8.20
CA LEU A 141 6.14 -8.24 -7.19
C LEU A 141 6.89 -7.44 -6.10
N ILE A 142 8.04 -7.91 -5.67
CA ILE A 142 8.83 -7.27 -4.59
C ILE A 142 9.10 -5.78 -4.87
N PRO A 143 9.68 -5.37 -6.02
CA PRO A 143 9.97 -3.96 -6.28
C PRO A 143 8.69 -3.12 -6.40
N ILE A 144 7.61 -3.67 -6.96
CA ILE A 144 6.34 -2.97 -7.08
C ILE A 144 5.77 -2.67 -5.69
N VAL A 145 5.73 -3.68 -4.81
CA VAL A 145 5.27 -3.54 -3.43
C VAL A 145 6.11 -2.51 -2.67
N MET A 146 7.43 -2.53 -2.84
CA MET A 146 8.33 -1.56 -2.19
C MET A 146 8.04 -0.14 -2.65
N ILE A 147 7.95 0.11 -3.96
CA ILE A 147 7.70 1.43 -4.53
C ILE A 147 6.33 1.96 -4.10
N LEU A 148 5.30 1.12 -4.21
CA LEU A 148 3.94 1.45 -3.78
C LEU A 148 3.88 1.77 -2.28
N SER A 149 4.49 0.92 -1.45
CA SER A 149 4.52 1.11 0.00
C SER A 149 5.28 2.37 0.41
N LEU A 150 6.45 2.66 -0.20
CA LEU A 150 7.20 3.88 0.05
C LEU A 150 6.37 5.13 -0.25
N GLY A 151 5.68 5.14 -1.39
CA GLY A 151 4.83 6.26 -1.78
C GLY A 151 3.64 6.47 -0.84
N LEU A 152 2.92 5.40 -0.54
CA LEU A 152 1.74 5.45 0.33
C LEU A 152 2.10 5.73 1.79
N SER A 153 3.26 5.27 2.27
CA SER A 153 3.75 5.62 3.60
C SER A 153 4.09 7.11 3.70
N GLY A 154 4.60 7.71 2.61
CA GLY A 154 4.76 9.16 2.52
C GLY A 154 3.45 9.91 2.76
N LEU A 155 2.35 9.44 2.15
CA LEU A 155 1.01 10.01 2.37
C LEU A 155 0.57 9.84 3.84
N GLY A 156 0.72 8.64 4.42
CA GLY A 156 0.36 8.37 5.81
C GLY A 156 1.16 9.25 6.79
N ILE A 157 2.47 9.38 6.58
CA ILE A 157 3.33 10.23 7.41
C ILE A 157 2.98 11.71 7.20
N LEU A 158 2.70 12.15 5.97
CA LEU A 158 2.28 13.53 5.68
C LEU A 158 1.02 13.90 6.46
N ILE A 159 0.00 13.04 6.45
CA ILE A 159 -1.23 13.25 7.23
C ILE A 159 -0.91 13.29 8.72
N ALA A 160 -0.08 12.37 9.22
CA ALA A 160 0.32 12.30 10.61
C ALA A 160 1.00 13.59 11.11
N THR A 161 1.70 14.32 10.23
CA THR A 161 2.34 15.58 10.61
C THR A 161 1.33 16.64 11.05
N PHE A 162 0.09 16.59 10.58
CA PHE A 162 -0.97 17.53 10.93
C PHE A 162 -1.87 17.04 12.06
N MET A 163 -1.69 15.80 12.54
CA MET A 163 -2.53 15.19 13.56
C MET A 163 -1.88 15.29 14.94
N THR A 164 -2.70 15.57 15.96
CA THR A 164 -2.25 15.69 17.35
C THR A 164 -2.67 14.51 18.23
N SER A 165 -3.63 13.70 17.77
CA SER A 165 -4.12 12.53 18.50
C SER A 165 -4.19 11.30 17.60
N GLN A 166 -3.91 10.15 18.20
CA GLN A 166 -4.00 8.86 17.50
C GLN A 166 -5.43 8.56 17.02
N GLN A 167 -6.43 8.88 17.84
CA GLN A 167 -7.83 8.65 17.47
C GLN A 167 -8.23 9.48 16.25
N GLY A 168 -7.86 10.77 16.22
CA GLY A 168 -8.09 11.64 15.07
C GLY A 168 -7.41 11.12 13.81
N PHE A 169 -6.16 10.67 13.92
CA PHE A 169 -5.44 10.07 12.80
C PHE A 169 -6.15 8.81 12.27
N GLN A 170 -6.57 7.90 13.15
CA GLN A 170 -7.26 6.68 12.75
C GLN A 170 -8.56 6.97 12.01
N LEU A 171 -9.36 7.94 12.47
CA LEU A 171 -10.59 8.35 11.81
C LEU A 171 -10.32 8.90 10.40
N VAL A 172 -9.32 9.78 10.25
CA VAL A 172 -8.95 10.35 8.95
C VAL A 172 -8.45 9.25 8.00
N ILE A 173 -7.61 8.35 8.49
CA ILE A 173 -7.07 7.24 7.66
C ILE A 173 -8.18 6.28 7.25
N GLN A 174 -9.10 5.92 8.15
CA GLN A 174 -10.25 5.07 7.78
C GLN A 174 -11.13 5.72 6.73
N LEU A 175 -11.43 7.02 6.87
CA LEU A 175 -12.20 7.77 5.90
C LEU A 175 -11.51 7.82 4.52
N LEU A 176 -10.17 7.83 4.50
CA LEU A 176 -9.38 7.88 3.28
C LEU A 176 -9.22 6.50 2.62
N ILE A 177 -9.04 5.44 3.42
CA ILE A 177 -8.81 4.07 2.93
C ILE A 177 -9.98 3.59 2.05
N PHE A 178 -11.23 3.81 2.49
CA PHE A 178 -12.40 3.32 1.76
C PHE A 178 -12.49 3.89 0.33
N PRO A 179 -12.48 5.21 0.11
CA PRO A 179 -12.46 5.76 -1.25
C PRO A 179 -11.26 5.30 -2.07
N LEU A 180 -10.07 5.25 -1.48
CA LEU A 180 -8.88 4.80 -2.19
C LEU A 180 -9.03 3.37 -2.70
N ILE A 181 -9.53 2.43 -1.90
CA ILE A 181 -9.72 1.03 -2.29
C ILE A 181 -10.80 0.89 -3.36
N PHE A 182 -11.98 1.49 -3.12
CA PHE A 182 -13.11 1.34 -4.03
C PHE A 182 -12.86 2.00 -5.39
N LEU A 183 -12.16 3.12 -5.40
CA LEU A 183 -11.82 3.84 -6.64
C LEU A 183 -10.57 3.28 -7.35
N ALA A 184 -9.81 2.39 -6.71
CA ALA A 184 -8.59 1.83 -7.29
C ALA A 184 -8.82 0.67 -8.28
N GLY A 185 -10.06 0.22 -8.47
CA GLY A 185 -10.34 -0.92 -9.32
C GLY A 185 -9.97 -2.28 -8.70
N VAL A 186 -9.96 -2.36 -7.36
CA VAL A 186 -9.72 -3.63 -6.65
C VAL A 186 -10.80 -4.65 -6.98
N PHE A 187 -12.06 -4.23 -7.02
CA PHE A 187 -13.24 -5.09 -7.15
C PHE A 187 -13.83 -5.16 -8.55
N PHE A 188 -13.47 -4.23 -9.44
CA PHE A 188 -13.96 -4.16 -10.80
C PHE A 188 -12.92 -3.52 -11.72
N PRO A 189 -12.92 -3.84 -13.03
CA PRO A 189 -12.03 -3.18 -13.99
C PRO A 189 -12.40 -1.69 -14.14
N VAL A 190 -11.43 -0.79 -13.95
CA VAL A 190 -11.65 0.67 -14.00
C VAL A 190 -12.20 1.11 -15.35
N ASN A 191 -11.78 0.48 -16.45
CA ASN A 191 -12.21 0.83 -17.80
C ASN A 191 -13.70 0.56 -18.08
N GLN A 192 -14.32 -0.34 -17.31
CA GLN A 192 -15.75 -0.67 -17.44
C GLN A 192 -16.63 0.21 -16.55
N ALA A 193 -16.04 1.06 -15.72
CA ALA A 193 -16.75 1.95 -14.83
C ALA A 193 -17.31 3.17 -15.58
N PRO A 194 -18.32 3.88 -15.05
CA PRO A 194 -18.80 5.15 -15.58
C PRO A 194 -17.67 6.18 -15.72
N ALA A 195 -17.75 7.10 -16.70
CA ALA A 195 -16.69 8.04 -17.03
C ALA A 195 -16.21 8.91 -15.85
N TRP A 196 -17.13 9.34 -14.98
CA TRP A 196 -16.78 10.12 -13.77
C TRP A 196 -15.93 9.31 -12.79
N LEU A 197 -16.21 8.01 -12.65
CA LEU A 197 -15.46 7.11 -11.78
C LEU A 197 -14.06 6.85 -12.35
N GLN A 198 -13.97 6.62 -13.65
CA GLN A 198 -12.69 6.49 -14.35
C GLN A 198 -11.80 7.73 -14.15
N ALA A 199 -12.38 8.95 -14.24
CA ALA A 199 -11.64 10.18 -14.02
C ALA A 199 -11.05 10.28 -12.62
N ILE A 200 -11.83 9.94 -11.59
CA ILE A 200 -11.37 9.94 -10.19
C ILE A 200 -10.34 8.83 -9.95
N SER A 201 -10.56 7.63 -10.50
CA SER A 201 -9.64 6.50 -10.40
C SER A 201 -8.24 6.83 -10.94
N LYS A 202 -8.16 7.61 -12.03
CA LYS A 202 -6.88 8.04 -12.63
C LYS A 202 -6.07 9.00 -11.75
N ILE A 203 -6.70 9.68 -10.81
CA ILE A 203 -6.01 10.54 -9.83
C ILE A 203 -5.50 9.73 -8.63
N ASN A 204 -6.07 8.56 -8.40
CA ASN A 204 -5.75 7.71 -7.26
C ASN A 204 -4.44 6.95 -7.52
N PRO A 205 -3.37 7.16 -6.71
CA PRO A 205 -2.10 6.45 -6.89
C PRO A 205 -2.22 4.94 -6.71
N LEU A 206 -3.18 4.48 -5.90
CA LEU A 206 -3.41 3.06 -5.68
C LEU A 206 -3.90 2.35 -6.95
N THR A 207 -4.60 3.03 -7.85
CA THR A 207 -5.11 2.46 -9.10
C THR A 207 -3.99 1.88 -9.95
N TYR A 208 -2.91 2.62 -10.11
CA TYR A 208 -1.73 2.16 -10.86
C TYR A 208 -0.98 1.05 -10.12
N GLY A 209 -0.95 1.10 -8.77
CA GLY A 209 -0.39 0.01 -7.97
C GLY A 209 -1.17 -1.29 -8.07
N VAL A 210 -2.51 -1.22 -8.06
CA VAL A 210 -3.41 -2.36 -8.25
C VAL A 210 -3.20 -2.97 -9.63
N ASP A 211 -3.13 -2.15 -10.66
CA ASP A 211 -2.99 -2.62 -12.03
C ASP A 211 -1.59 -3.21 -12.28
N ALA A 212 -0.52 -2.56 -11.83
CA ALA A 212 0.84 -3.10 -11.90
C ALA A 212 0.94 -4.48 -11.23
N ILE A 213 0.37 -4.65 -10.03
CA ILE A 213 0.33 -5.93 -9.33
C ILE A 213 -0.53 -6.94 -10.15
N ARG A 214 -1.66 -6.52 -10.69
CA ARG A 214 -2.53 -7.37 -11.51
C ARG A 214 -1.83 -7.86 -12.77
N GLN A 215 -1.06 -7.01 -13.45
CA GLN A 215 -0.26 -7.41 -14.61
C GLN A 215 0.81 -8.46 -14.26
N VAL A 216 1.34 -8.46 -13.03
CA VAL A 216 2.27 -9.50 -12.55
C VAL A 216 1.57 -10.85 -12.39
N PHE A 217 0.33 -10.87 -11.89
CA PHE A 217 -0.42 -12.11 -11.63
C PHE A 217 -1.11 -12.68 -12.88
N LEU A 218 -1.73 -11.81 -13.69
CA LEU A 218 -2.60 -12.21 -14.81
C LEU A 218 -1.99 -11.94 -16.19
N GLY A 219 -0.81 -11.32 -16.23
CA GLY A 219 -0.24 -10.81 -17.47
C GLY A 219 -0.92 -9.52 -17.96
N SER A 220 -0.37 -8.95 -19.02
CA SER A 220 -0.94 -7.73 -19.63
C SER A 220 -2.22 -8.08 -20.38
N ASN A 221 -3.36 -7.66 -19.85
CA ASN A 221 -4.66 -7.80 -20.50
C ASN A 221 -5.25 -6.40 -20.75
N PRO A 222 -5.43 -5.98 -22.04
CA PRO A 222 -5.96 -4.67 -22.38
C PRO A 222 -7.35 -4.37 -21.83
N GLU A 223 -8.17 -5.39 -21.60
CA GLU A 223 -9.53 -5.23 -21.08
C GLU A 223 -9.55 -4.92 -19.57
N LEU A 224 -8.53 -5.37 -18.87
CA LEU A 224 -8.41 -5.22 -17.41
C LEU A 224 -7.51 -4.07 -16.99
N GLY A 225 -6.56 -3.67 -17.85
CA GLY A 225 -5.54 -2.66 -17.57
C GLY A 225 -6.06 -1.23 -17.58
N VAL A 226 -5.40 -0.33 -16.87
CA VAL A 226 -5.75 1.10 -16.83
C VAL A 226 -5.43 1.76 -18.16
N THR A 227 -6.43 2.41 -18.76
CA THR A 227 -6.26 3.18 -20.00
C THR A 227 -6.05 4.66 -19.73
N VAL A 228 -4.95 5.21 -20.24
CA VAL A 228 -4.65 6.64 -20.22
C VAL A 228 -4.35 7.10 -21.64
N PHE A 229 -4.96 8.21 -22.06
CA PHE A 229 -4.85 8.74 -23.43
C PHE A 229 -5.17 7.70 -24.54
N GLY A 230 -6.15 6.82 -24.30
CA GLY A 230 -6.62 5.86 -25.31
C GLY A 230 -5.74 4.61 -25.47
N ARG A 231 -4.70 4.43 -24.67
CA ARG A 231 -3.88 3.21 -24.63
C ARG A 231 -3.81 2.62 -23.23
N THR A 232 -3.71 1.31 -23.13
CA THR A 232 -3.43 0.61 -21.85
C THR A 232 -1.99 0.85 -21.44
N MET A 233 -1.79 1.16 -20.17
CA MET A 233 -0.47 1.36 -19.60
C MET A 233 0.27 0.03 -19.43
N THR A 234 1.57 0.07 -19.65
CA THR A 234 2.44 -1.06 -19.33
C THR A 234 2.79 -1.04 -17.84
N MET A 235 3.14 -2.20 -17.29
CA MET A 235 3.59 -2.33 -15.89
C MET A 235 4.69 -1.32 -15.53
N LEU A 236 5.64 -1.08 -16.44
CA LEU A 236 6.73 -0.13 -16.21
C LEU A 236 6.22 1.31 -16.08
N GLU A 237 5.29 1.71 -16.96
CA GLU A 237 4.69 3.06 -16.92
C GLU A 237 3.93 3.28 -15.62
N GLU A 238 3.17 2.29 -15.15
CA GLU A 238 2.45 2.34 -13.89
C GLU A 238 3.38 2.45 -12.68
N VAL A 239 4.44 1.64 -12.66
CA VAL A 239 5.45 1.70 -11.61
C VAL A 239 6.15 3.07 -11.59
N LEU A 240 6.42 3.66 -12.76
CA LEU A 240 6.97 5.03 -12.84
C LEU A 240 6.00 6.09 -12.32
N VAL A 241 4.71 5.98 -12.64
CA VAL A 241 3.68 6.89 -12.11
C VAL A 241 3.58 6.76 -10.59
N VAL A 242 3.49 5.52 -10.07
CA VAL A 242 3.44 5.27 -8.62
C VAL A 242 4.70 5.77 -7.93
N GLY A 243 5.87 5.50 -8.52
CA GLY A 243 7.16 5.97 -8.00
C GLY A 243 7.29 7.49 -7.99
N GLY A 244 6.87 8.16 -9.06
CA GLY A 244 6.88 9.61 -9.17
C GLY A 244 5.94 10.28 -8.17
N LEU A 245 4.68 9.84 -8.10
CA LEU A 245 3.71 10.32 -7.11
C LEU A 245 4.18 10.00 -5.68
N GLY A 246 4.71 8.80 -5.46
CA GLY A 246 5.26 8.39 -4.18
C GLY A 246 6.43 9.24 -3.73
N PHE A 247 7.33 9.58 -4.66
CA PHE A 247 8.45 10.48 -4.37
C PHE A 247 7.97 11.88 -3.97
N ILE A 248 6.96 12.42 -4.67
CA ILE A 248 6.37 13.73 -4.33
C ILE A 248 5.74 13.70 -2.93
N LEU A 249 4.98 12.66 -2.62
CA LEU A 249 4.33 12.51 -1.31
C LEU A 249 5.35 12.36 -0.19
N LEU A 250 6.40 11.57 -0.40
CA LEU A 250 7.47 11.38 0.57
C LEU A 250 8.28 12.66 0.78
N ALA A 251 8.60 13.38 -0.30
CA ALA A 251 9.27 14.68 -0.22
C ALA A 251 8.40 15.70 0.53
N ALA A 252 7.10 15.76 0.25
CA ALA A 252 6.15 16.60 0.96
C ALA A 252 6.09 16.23 2.46
N ALA A 253 6.10 14.94 2.81
CA ALA A 253 6.16 14.48 4.18
C ALA A 253 7.43 14.95 4.90
N VAL A 254 8.60 14.85 4.25
CA VAL A 254 9.87 15.35 4.79
C VAL A 254 9.82 16.87 5.02
N VAL A 255 9.32 17.64 4.05
CA VAL A 255 9.20 19.09 4.18
C VAL A 255 8.23 19.48 5.28
N ALA A 256 7.07 18.84 5.36
CA ALA A 256 6.08 19.09 6.41
C ALA A 256 6.64 18.74 7.80
N PHE A 257 7.33 17.61 7.91
CA PHE A 257 7.95 17.17 9.16
C PHE A 257 9.09 18.12 9.61
N ASN A 258 9.85 18.68 8.67
CA ASN A 258 10.90 19.65 8.96
C ASN A 258 10.37 20.99 9.51
N ARG A 259 9.11 21.34 9.20
CA ARG A 259 8.47 22.59 9.65
C ARG A 259 7.82 22.48 11.03
N GLN A 260 7.83 21.30 11.62
CA GLN A 260 7.32 21.10 12.99
C GLN A 260 8.37 21.55 14.00
N GLU A 261 8.00 22.52 14.83
CA GLU A 261 8.78 22.98 15.98
C GLU A 261 8.58 22.08 17.21
#